data_1c5799154f85a8f62dcf77d87e944a25
#
_entry.id   1c5799154f85a8f62dcf77d87e944a25
#
_cell.length_a   1.000
_cell.length_b   1.000
_cell.length_c   1.000
_cell.angle_alpha   90.00
_cell.angle_beta   90.00
_cell.angle_gamma   90.00
#
_symmetry.space_group_name_H-M   'P 1'
#
loop_
_entity.id
_entity.type
_entity.pdbx_description
1 polymer ?
#
loop_
_entity_poly.entity_id
_entity_poly.type
_entity_poly.pdbx_seq_one_letter_code
_entity_poly.pdbx_strand_id
1 'polypeptide(L)' 'MNDDDLLKKKVSRLNRYVQSLCGLYSRIARQLQVDRSYVSRVARGERRSQPIEQALSTEFSRIMDENEQQPASS' A
#
# COMPACT_ATOMS: atom_id res chain seq x y z
N MET A 1 28.53 -4.47 -15.04
CA MET A 1 27.29 -4.50 -14.30
C MET A 1 26.22 -3.80 -15.08
N ASN A 2 25.15 -4.48 -15.32
CA ASN A 2 24.14 -3.95 -16.21
C ASN A 2 23.12 -3.13 -15.46
N ASP A 3 22.80 -1.98 -15.99
CA ASP A 3 21.73 -1.15 -15.43
C ASP A 3 20.41 -1.90 -15.43
N ASP A 4 20.27 -2.87 -16.32
CA ASP A 4 19.06 -3.67 -16.41
C ASP A 4 18.79 -4.47 -15.14
N ASP A 5 19.84 -4.98 -14.51
CA ASP A 5 19.67 -5.75 -13.27
C ASP A 5 19.18 -4.88 -12.14
N LEU A 6 19.68 -3.65 -12.06
CA LEU A 6 19.22 -2.70 -11.06
C LEU A 6 17.78 -2.32 -11.29
N LEU A 7 17.40 -2.11 -12.54
CA LEU A 7 16.03 -1.80 -12.88
C LEU A 7 15.10 -2.93 -12.52
N LYS A 8 15.48 -4.16 -12.81
CA LYS A 8 14.68 -5.34 -12.49
C LYS A 8 14.46 -5.45 -10.98
N LYS A 9 15.49 -5.22 -10.20
CA LYS A 9 15.36 -5.27 -8.74
C LYS A 9 14.43 -4.19 -8.23
N LYS A 10 14.54 -2.98 -8.77
CA LYS A 10 13.65 -1.89 -8.38
C LYS A 10 12.20 -2.19 -8.76
N VAL A 11 12.00 -2.72 -9.95
CA VAL A 11 10.66 -3.09 -10.40
C VAL A 11 10.08 -4.18 -9.52
N SER A 12 10.88 -5.17 -9.13
CA SER A 12 10.42 -6.22 -8.25
C SER A 12 9.97 -5.67 -6.89
N ARG A 13 10.74 -4.74 -6.34
CA ARG A 13 10.37 -4.10 -5.08
C ARG A 13 9.09 -3.31 -5.21
N LEU A 14 8.95 -2.57 -6.30
CA LEU A 14 7.75 -1.80 -6.56
C LEU A 14 6.54 -2.71 -6.72
N ASN A 15 6.71 -3.82 -7.41
CA ASN A 15 5.63 -4.78 -7.58
C ASN A 15 5.16 -5.36 -6.26
N ARG A 16 6.09 -5.69 -5.37
CA ARG A 16 5.73 -6.17 -4.04
C ARG A 16 4.94 -5.11 -3.27
N TYR A 17 5.41 -3.88 -3.36
CA TYR A 17 4.76 -2.77 -2.67
C TYR A 17 3.35 -2.56 -3.23
N VAL A 18 3.22 -2.57 -4.54
CA VAL A 18 1.93 -2.40 -5.20
C VAL A 18 0.98 -3.54 -4.83
N GLN A 19 1.48 -4.77 -4.80
CA GLN A 19 0.66 -5.91 -4.43
C GLN A 19 0.17 -5.80 -2.98
N SER A 20 1.03 -5.33 -2.09
CA SER A 20 0.64 -5.09 -0.69
C SER A 20 -0.45 -4.04 -0.61
N LEU A 21 -0.32 -2.97 -1.38
CA LEU A 21 -1.33 -1.92 -1.41
C LEU A 21 -2.64 -2.41 -1.99
N CYS A 22 -2.57 -3.24 -3.03
CA CYS A 22 -3.78 -3.80 -3.62
C CYS A 22 -4.52 -4.69 -2.62
N GLY A 23 -3.78 -5.51 -1.87
CA GLY A 23 -4.38 -6.34 -0.82
C GLY A 23 -5.01 -5.49 0.28
N LEU A 24 -4.35 -4.40 0.64
CA LEU A 24 -4.85 -3.46 1.61
C LEU A 24 -6.16 -2.82 1.14
N TYR A 25 -6.18 -2.35 -0.10
CA TYR A 25 -7.36 -1.71 -0.64
C TYR A 25 -8.54 -2.69 -0.71
N SER A 26 -8.28 -3.93 -1.09
CA SER A 26 -9.33 -4.96 -1.12
C SER A 26 -9.89 -5.23 0.27
N ARG A 27 -9.01 -5.26 1.27
CA ARG A 27 -9.43 -5.49 2.66
C ARG A 27 -10.32 -4.35 3.15
N ILE A 28 -9.91 -3.12 2.92
CA ILE A 28 -10.68 -1.95 3.33
C ILE A 28 -12.03 -1.91 2.61
N ALA A 29 -12.01 -2.19 1.31
CA ALA A 29 -13.22 -2.20 0.51
C ALA A 29 -14.22 -3.21 1.07
N ARG A 30 -13.74 -4.38 1.45
CA ARG A 30 -14.58 -5.43 2.01
C ARG A 30 -15.11 -5.03 3.39
N GLN A 31 -14.27 -4.44 4.21
CA GLN A 31 -14.68 -4.01 5.55
C GLN A 31 -15.74 -2.93 5.50
N LEU A 32 -15.61 -2.00 4.60
CA LEU A 32 -16.52 -0.86 4.49
C LEU A 32 -17.61 -1.06 3.45
N GLN A 33 -17.60 -2.20 2.78
CA GLN A 33 -18.59 -2.56 1.75
C GLN A 33 -18.65 -1.52 0.64
N VAL A 34 -17.48 -1.17 0.13
CA VAL A 34 -17.34 -0.25 -0.99
C VAL A 34 -16.47 -0.90 -2.06
N ASP A 35 -16.42 -0.31 -3.24
CA ASP A 35 -15.58 -0.80 -4.31
C ASP A 35 -14.11 -0.55 -4.04
N ARG A 36 -13.27 -1.50 -4.43
CA ARG A 36 -11.83 -1.31 -4.33
C ARG A 36 -11.36 -0.10 -5.12
N SER A 37 -11.97 0.16 -6.27
CA SER A 37 -11.63 1.33 -7.06
C SER A 37 -11.88 2.62 -6.30
N TYR A 38 -12.94 2.66 -5.52
CA TYR A 38 -13.27 3.81 -4.71
C TYR A 38 -12.19 4.04 -3.64
N VAL A 39 -11.77 2.96 -2.98
CA VAL A 39 -10.69 3.05 -1.98
C VAL A 39 -9.43 3.59 -2.63
N SER A 40 -9.09 3.10 -3.82
CA SER A 40 -7.92 3.56 -4.55
C SER A 40 -8.01 5.04 -4.88
N ARG A 41 -9.18 5.52 -5.29
CA ARG A 41 -9.38 6.94 -5.60
C ARG A 41 -9.23 7.81 -4.36
N VAL A 42 -9.74 7.35 -3.23
CA VAL A 42 -9.58 8.08 -1.98
C VAL A 42 -8.11 8.12 -1.59
N ALA A 43 -7.39 7.02 -1.76
CA ALA A 43 -5.97 6.96 -1.46
C ALA A 43 -5.16 7.93 -2.31
N ARG A 44 -5.57 8.15 -3.55
CA ARG A 44 -4.89 9.09 -4.45
C ARG A 44 -5.34 10.54 -4.28
N GLY A 45 -6.29 10.79 -3.40
CA GLY A 45 -6.78 12.13 -3.18
C GLY A 45 -7.83 12.59 -4.16
N GLU A 46 -8.31 11.70 -5.04
CA GLU A 46 -9.31 12.05 -6.03
C GLU A 46 -10.71 12.12 -5.44
N ARG A 47 -10.94 11.42 -4.34
CA ARG A 47 -12.21 11.41 -3.63
C ARG A 47 -11.96 11.56 -2.14
N ARG A 48 -12.96 12.02 -1.43
CA ARG A 48 -12.88 12.15 0.01
C ARG A 48 -13.90 11.25 0.69
N SER A 49 -13.43 10.49 1.67
CA SER A 49 -14.29 9.65 2.48
C SER A 49 -13.63 9.45 3.82
N GLN A 50 -14.21 10.01 4.85
CA GLN A 50 -13.63 9.96 6.19
C GLN A 50 -13.42 8.52 6.68
N PRO A 51 -14.38 7.61 6.53
CA PRO A 51 -14.15 6.23 6.97
C PRO A 51 -13.00 5.56 6.23
N ILE A 52 -12.90 5.78 4.91
CA ILE A 52 -11.84 5.18 4.13
C ILE A 52 -10.49 5.82 4.47
N GLU A 53 -10.46 7.14 4.63
CA GLU A 53 -9.23 7.83 5.00
C GLU A 53 -8.72 7.36 6.36
N GLN A 54 -9.60 7.16 7.31
CA GLN A 54 -9.21 6.63 8.62
C GLN A 54 -8.69 5.21 8.52
N ALA A 55 -9.35 4.37 7.75
CA ALA A 55 -8.91 3.00 7.55
C ALA A 55 -7.55 2.95 6.87
N LEU A 56 -7.35 3.78 5.86
CA LEU A 56 -6.06 3.87 5.17
C LEU A 56 -4.97 4.33 6.12
N SER A 57 -5.24 5.35 6.91
CA SER A 57 -4.26 5.88 7.86
C SER A 57 -3.85 4.82 8.89
N THR A 58 -4.81 4.09 9.41
CA THR A 58 -4.55 3.04 10.37
C THR A 58 -3.69 1.94 9.77
N GLU A 59 -4.03 1.50 8.57
CA GLU A 59 -3.28 0.43 7.91
C GLU A 59 -1.89 0.88 7.48
N PHE A 60 -1.75 2.11 7.01
CA PHE A 60 -0.44 2.64 6.66
C PHE A 60 0.46 2.74 7.89
N SER A 61 -0.08 3.19 9.01
CA SER A 61 0.68 3.25 10.25
C SER A 61 1.16 1.87 10.67
N ARG A 62 0.31 0.88 10.53
CA ARG A 62 0.68 -0.49 10.86
C ARG A 62 1.80 -1.00 9.96
N ILE A 63 1.70 -0.76 8.66
CA ILE A 63 2.72 -1.20 7.70
C ILE A 63 4.04 -0.49 7.98
N MET A 64 4.00 0.79 8.28
CA MET A 64 5.19 1.55 8.60
C MET A 64 5.85 1.06 9.88
N ASP A 65 5.06 0.75 10.89
CA ASP A 65 5.59 0.21 12.14
C ASP A 65 6.26 -1.13 11.91
N GLU A 66 5.65 -1.98 11.12
CA GLU A 66 6.24 -3.28 10.79
C GLU A 66 7.57 -3.11 10.06
N ASN A 67 7.64 -2.15 9.13
CA ASN A 67 8.87 -1.90 8.39
C ASN A 67 9.95 -1.33 9.29
N GLU A 68 9.58 -0.48 10.22
CA GLU A 68 10.55 0.10 11.15
C GLU A 68 11.07 -0.92 12.13
N GLN A 69 10.23 -1.86 12.51
CA GLN A 69 10.62 -2.89 13.46
C GLN A 69 11.51 -3.95 12.83
N GLN A 70 11.55 -4.04 11.53
CA GLN A 70 12.47 -4.95 10.90
C GLN A 70 13.87 -4.40 11.07
N PRO A 71 14.73 -5.14 11.75
CA PRO A 71 16.08 -4.65 11.95
C PRO A 71 16.77 -4.59 10.62
N ALA A 72 16.97 -3.40 10.19
CA ALA A 72 17.65 -3.22 8.94
C ALA A 72 19.05 -3.75 8.99
N SER A 73 19.52 -3.91 10.14
CA SER A 73 20.84 -4.37 10.34
C SER A 73 21.04 -5.78 10.01
N SER A 74 20.03 -6.34 10.00
CA SER A 74 20.31 -7.67 9.67
C SER A 74 21.08 -7.68 8.44
#